data_cf628f10781f7bb1fe816e569a1c8f2b
#
_entry.id   cf628f10781f7bb1fe816e569a1c8f2b
#
_cell.length_a   1.000
_cell.length_b   1.000
_cell.length_c   1.000
_cell.angle_alpha   90.00
_cell.angle_beta   90.00
_cell.angle_gamma   90.00
#
_symmetry.space_group_name_H-M   'P 1'
#
loop_
_entity.id
_entity.type
_entity.pdbx_description
1 polymer ?
#
loop_
_entity_poly.entity_id
_entity_poly.type
_entity_poly.pdbx_seq_one_letter_code
_entity_poly.pdbx_strand_id
1 'polypeptide(L)'
;MPRTDIHVRGSGIYEDGDVSLREPDRNFGNSPVLRVDGAPRLESYLKITPFTEGLTLRQARLEFSASDATSDGPRLYRASNDWTDSSLTWNTRPGLLGGPIGNLGAIRANTRVSYDVTGVVMGEGEYSFALIPDSTDGVDFASTHASGAGVGPLLRLTLESPEFCSYRGAGGGLTGWVRQYGGKGPEVVEAVASHPQGGFVAAGLFGEAVFPRDAEGLALARYTAEGRPLWSRVVATRDVMTSGLAVTPSGHLLVVGQYHNAPDLGAGPLPSAPQAQAWMGGFFIARFSPSGALEWARGFVARGPEGALQRAVPRRVATDAGGNLLVTGGFAGLMDLGGGPLDAGSTVVPGYDLNSGGFLVKFSWEGQHLWSKAFRTDGHVNLQGSAVSTDAAGNVLVGGRAGPRTDLGDGPAGEYALFLAKYSPSGSLLWKRLLSGVEGDVEGVQPQGAGRLVFSANLGGTFTFAGGTYTGGLGPWGGTTGFLGALSGTGADVWIRPVGSAFTLELDELAVRADGSLLVVGSGNEEFDAGGGTLGYAWGSPFVSTQRPFVARYTPEGEHVWSRTFDWDRRLGMSLLPGGEVLLGTTLRRERDLELDGHTFTPVGDSDLLYLKLLP
;
A
#
# COMPACT_ATOMS: atom_id res chain seq x y z
N MET A 1 10.86 -3.96 31.57
CA MET A 1 12.18 -3.81 30.92
C MET A 1 11.92 -3.10 29.61
N PRO A 2 12.65 -2.07 29.27
CA PRO A 2 12.51 -1.46 27.96
C PRO A 2 12.76 -2.52 26.89
N ARG A 3 11.84 -2.71 25.95
CA ARG A 3 12.02 -3.57 24.78
C ARG A 3 12.76 -2.75 23.74
N THR A 4 13.82 -3.33 23.19
CA THR A 4 14.57 -2.79 22.07
C THR A 4 13.97 -3.36 20.80
N ASP A 5 13.53 -2.51 19.89
CA ASP A 5 13.02 -2.95 18.58
C ASP A 5 14.19 -3.14 17.62
N ILE A 6 14.16 -4.24 16.88
CA ILE A 6 15.19 -4.60 15.90
C ILE A 6 14.61 -4.41 14.49
N HIS A 7 15.31 -3.63 13.67
CA HIS A 7 14.93 -3.36 12.29
C HIS A 7 15.92 -4.02 11.34
N VAL A 8 15.42 -4.74 10.33
CA VAL A 8 16.26 -5.30 9.26
C VAL A 8 16.00 -4.53 7.97
N ARG A 9 17.07 -4.00 7.39
CA ARG A 9 16.99 -3.17 6.18
C ARG A 9 18.01 -3.59 5.14
N GLY A 10 17.66 -3.46 3.85
CA GLY A 10 18.57 -3.50 2.73
C GLY A 10 19.09 -2.11 2.41
N SER A 11 20.41 -1.96 2.29
CA SER A 11 21.05 -0.74 1.81
C SER A 11 21.65 -0.97 0.43
N GLY A 12 21.57 0.04 -0.44
CA GLY A 12 22.08 -0.02 -1.79
C GLY A 12 23.59 -0.18 -1.87
N ILE A 13 24.05 -0.88 -2.87
CA ILE A 13 25.45 -0.92 -3.33
C ILE A 13 25.53 0.05 -4.49
N TYR A 14 26.50 0.98 -4.43
CA TYR A 14 26.58 2.07 -5.41
C TYR A 14 27.56 1.79 -6.54
N GLU A 15 28.62 1.05 -6.24
CA GLU A 15 29.67 0.75 -7.20
C GLU A 15 30.09 -0.71 -7.03
N ASP A 16 30.17 -1.43 -8.13
CA ASP A 16 30.74 -2.77 -8.16
C ASP A 16 31.39 -3.07 -9.52
N GLY A 17 32.31 -4.02 -9.54
CA GLY A 17 32.98 -4.47 -10.76
C GLY A 17 34.02 -5.52 -10.48
N ASP A 18 34.44 -6.22 -11.51
CA ASP A 18 35.54 -7.17 -11.47
C ASP A 18 36.79 -6.67 -12.24
N VAL A 19 37.93 -7.23 -11.89
CA VAL A 19 39.21 -6.91 -12.51
C VAL A 19 39.91 -8.19 -12.95
N SER A 20 40.67 -8.13 -14.06
CA SER A 20 41.32 -9.26 -14.65
C SER A 20 42.83 -9.06 -14.78
N LEU A 21 43.62 -9.99 -14.24
CA LEU A 21 45.08 -9.99 -14.45
C LEU A 21 45.49 -10.15 -15.94
N ARG A 22 44.64 -10.79 -16.74
CA ARG A 22 44.90 -10.97 -18.19
C ARG A 22 44.66 -9.69 -19.01
N GLU A 23 43.75 -8.82 -18.52
CA GLU A 23 43.38 -7.56 -19.16
C GLU A 23 43.54 -6.41 -18.16
N PRO A 24 44.82 -6.08 -17.78
CA PRO A 24 45.06 -5.27 -16.58
C PRO A 24 44.60 -3.81 -16.65
N ASP A 25 44.40 -3.29 -17.85
CA ASP A 25 43.92 -1.92 -18.08
C ASP A 25 42.43 -1.85 -18.47
N ARG A 26 41.79 -3.02 -18.63
CA ARG A 26 40.37 -3.07 -18.98
C ARG A 26 39.50 -2.87 -17.78
N ASN A 27 38.49 -1.99 -17.92
CA ASN A 27 37.43 -1.75 -16.94
C ASN A 27 36.21 -2.65 -17.21
N PHE A 28 35.69 -3.29 -16.18
CA PHE A 28 34.51 -4.16 -16.21
C PHE A 28 33.37 -3.63 -15.31
N GLY A 29 33.41 -2.39 -14.88
CA GLY A 29 32.44 -1.79 -13.94
C GLY A 29 30.96 -1.80 -14.37
N ASN A 30 30.68 -2.02 -15.67
CA ASN A 30 29.31 -2.17 -16.18
C ASN A 30 28.95 -3.65 -16.50
N SER A 31 29.74 -4.61 -16.02
CA SER A 31 29.46 -6.03 -16.22
C SER A 31 28.21 -6.44 -15.42
N PRO A 32 27.27 -7.23 -15.99
CA PRO A 32 26.15 -7.78 -15.22
C PRO A 32 26.57 -8.88 -14.23
N VAL A 33 27.86 -9.22 -14.19
CA VAL A 33 28.40 -10.31 -13.38
C VAL A 33 29.66 -9.85 -12.67
N LEU A 34 29.81 -10.23 -11.41
CA LEU A 34 31.01 -10.11 -10.59
C LEU A 34 31.72 -11.47 -10.60
N ARG A 35 32.86 -11.54 -11.27
CA ARG A 35 33.61 -12.79 -11.46
C ARG A 35 34.75 -12.89 -10.46
N VAL A 36 34.90 -14.04 -9.84
CA VAL A 36 36.00 -14.32 -8.93
C VAL A 36 36.59 -15.68 -9.28
N ASP A 37 37.85 -15.71 -9.73
CA ASP A 37 38.53 -16.95 -10.17
C ASP A 37 40.04 -16.87 -9.90
N GLY A 38 40.66 -17.95 -9.56
CA GLY A 38 42.12 -18.03 -9.37
C GLY A 38 42.90 -18.30 -10.66
N ALA A 39 42.25 -18.81 -11.73
CA ALA A 39 42.91 -19.10 -13.02
C ALA A 39 41.97 -18.99 -14.24
N PRO A 40 41.92 -17.86 -14.95
CA PRO A 40 42.71 -16.63 -14.76
C PRO A 40 42.31 -15.86 -13.51
N ARG A 41 43.27 -15.19 -12.89
CA ARG A 41 42.95 -14.46 -11.67
C ARG A 41 42.04 -13.30 -11.96
N LEU A 42 40.83 -13.38 -11.38
CA LEU A 42 39.74 -12.39 -11.38
C LEU A 42 39.41 -12.06 -9.93
N GLU A 43 39.26 -10.78 -9.63
CA GLU A 43 38.88 -10.28 -8.31
C GLU A 43 37.67 -9.33 -8.48
N SER A 44 36.72 -9.37 -7.56
CA SER A 44 35.57 -8.45 -7.60
C SER A 44 35.61 -7.48 -6.43
N TYR A 45 35.19 -6.26 -6.69
CA TYR A 45 35.15 -5.15 -5.73
C TYR A 45 33.76 -4.59 -5.66
N LEU A 46 33.37 -4.10 -4.49
CA LEU A 46 32.08 -3.43 -4.26
C LEU A 46 32.24 -2.35 -3.20
N LYS A 47 31.50 -1.24 -3.37
CA LYS A 47 31.43 -0.13 -2.43
C LYS A 47 30.01 0.05 -1.97
N ILE A 48 29.84 0.20 -0.66
CA ILE A 48 28.55 0.36 -0.01
C ILE A 48 28.55 1.61 0.86
N THR A 49 27.37 2.21 1.00
CA THR A 49 27.11 3.25 2.01
C THR A 49 25.94 2.77 2.87
N PRO A 50 26.21 2.24 4.09
CA PRO A 50 25.16 1.85 5.02
C PRO A 50 24.33 3.08 5.40
N PHE A 51 23.03 2.90 5.46
CA PHE A 51 22.11 3.93 5.91
C PHE A 51 21.46 3.48 7.20
N THR A 52 21.97 3.94 8.34
CA THR A 52 21.54 3.52 9.67
C THR A 52 20.49 4.42 10.28
N GLU A 53 20.31 5.62 9.74
CA GLU A 53 19.31 6.59 10.22
C GLU A 53 19.46 6.96 11.70
N GLY A 54 20.68 6.98 12.17
CA GLY A 54 20.97 7.25 13.58
C GLY A 54 20.63 6.10 14.53
N LEU A 55 20.19 4.96 14.02
CA LEU A 55 19.93 3.75 14.81
C LEU A 55 21.23 3.01 15.12
N THR A 56 21.22 2.22 16.19
CA THR A 56 22.39 1.41 16.57
C THR A 56 22.48 0.18 15.67
N LEU A 57 23.57 0.06 14.92
CA LEU A 57 23.83 -1.14 14.12
C LEU A 57 24.15 -2.34 15.05
N ARG A 58 23.40 -3.42 14.90
CA ARG A 58 23.59 -4.69 15.62
C ARG A 58 24.24 -5.74 14.75
N GLN A 59 23.85 -5.80 13.46
CA GLN A 59 24.42 -6.74 12.50
C GLN A 59 24.43 -6.13 11.11
N ALA A 60 25.49 -6.43 10.35
CA ALA A 60 25.59 -6.13 8.92
C ALA A 60 25.98 -7.40 8.16
N ARG A 61 25.24 -7.73 7.13
CA ARG A 61 25.51 -8.86 6.25
C ARG A 61 25.55 -8.43 4.80
N LEU A 62 26.57 -8.89 4.09
CA LEU A 62 26.74 -8.64 2.67
C LEU A 62 26.33 -9.90 1.92
N GLU A 63 25.27 -9.81 1.13
CA GLU A 63 24.65 -10.94 0.43
C GLU A 63 24.92 -10.89 -1.07
N PHE A 64 25.15 -12.06 -1.68
CA PHE A 64 25.40 -12.23 -3.11
C PHE A 64 24.56 -13.38 -3.68
N SER A 65 24.10 -13.23 -4.92
CA SER A 65 23.43 -14.30 -5.66
C SER A 65 24.44 -14.97 -6.57
N ALA A 66 24.81 -16.22 -6.27
CA ALA A 66 25.71 -17.01 -7.08
C ALA A 66 24.94 -17.62 -8.27
N SER A 67 25.45 -17.45 -9.49
CA SER A 67 24.88 -18.04 -10.71
C SER A 67 25.43 -19.44 -11.01
N ASP A 68 26.62 -19.74 -10.55
CA ASP A 68 27.26 -21.03 -10.67
C ASP A 68 27.74 -21.59 -9.33
N ALA A 69 28.41 -22.74 -9.33
CA ALA A 69 28.89 -23.40 -8.13
C ALA A 69 30.41 -23.34 -8.04
N THR A 70 30.94 -23.31 -6.82
CA THR A 70 32.36 -23.50 -6.55
C THR A 70 32.59 -24.45 -5.38
N SER A 71 33.66 -25.19 -5.38
CA SER A 71 34.09 -26.06 -4.28
C SER A 71 34.68 -25.26 -3.10
N ASP A 72 35.19 -24.04 -3.36
CA ASP A 72 35.74 -23.15 -2.35
C ASP A 72 35.56 -21.69 -2.80
N GLY A 73 34.60 -21.00 -2.15
CA GLY A 73 34.21 -19.63 -2.43
C GLY A 73 35.27 -18.61 -2.04
N PRO A 74 35.17 -17.38 -2.55
CA PRO A 74 36.15 -16.34 -2.30
C PRO A 74 36.22 -15.89 -0.86
N ARG A 75 37.38 -15.41 -0.45
CA ARG A 75 37.51 -14.65 0.80
C ARG A 75 37.10 -13.21 0.61
N LEU A 76 36.37 -12.72 1.56
CA LEU A 76 36.00 -11.31 1.63
C LEU A 76 37.08 -10.53 2.41
N TYR A 77 37.52 -9.41 1.84
CA TYR A 77 38.44 -8.47 2.47
C TYR A 77 37.84 -7.07 2.50
N ARG A 78 38.29 -6.23 3.43
CA ARG A 78 38.11 -4.78 3.35
C ARG A 78 39.10 -4.22 2.32
N ALA A 79 38.65 -3.21 1.56
CA ALA A 79 39.50 -2.49 0.59
C ALA A 79 39.47 -0.98 0.86
N SER A 80 40.44 -0.24 0.25
CA SER A 80 40.42 1.22 0.26
C SER A 80 39.20 1.77 -0.49
N ASN A 81 38.69 2.92 -0.08
CA ASN A 81 37.55 3.58 -0.74
C ASN A 81 37.94 4.44 -1.96
N ASP A 82 39.23 4.55 -2.28
CA ASP A 82 39.75 5.45 -3.33
C ASP A 82 39.61 4.84 -4.73
N TRP A 83 38.38 4.56 -5.17
CA TRP A 83 38.08 4.02 -6.50
C TRP A 83 36.62 4.30 -6.87
N THR A 84 36.33 4.18 -8.17
CA THR A 84 34.96 4.18 -8.72
C THR A 84 34.85 3.03 -9.71
N ASP A 85 33.62 2.59 -10.02
CA ASP A 85 33.35 1.55 -11.04
C ASP A 85 33.98 1.91 -12.40
N SER A 86 33.92 3.18 -12.78
CA SER A 86 34.51 3.69 -14.05
C SER A 86 36.04 3.74 -14.05
N SER A 87 36.70 3.77 -12.89
CA SER A 87 38.15 3.80 -12.74
C SER A 87 38.78 2.47 -12.41
N LEU A 88 37.95 1.43 -12.12
CA LEU A 88 38.39 0.15 -11.63
C LEU A 88 39.01 -0.72 -12.74
N THR A 89 40.29 -1.01 -12.62
CA THR A 89 41.04 -1.94 -13.47
C THR A 89 41.98 -2.76 -12.59
N TRP A 90 42.61 -3.79 -13.12
CA TRP A 90 43.64 -4.54 -12.36
C TRP A 90 44.75 -3.65 -11.83
N ASN A 91 45.20 -2.69 -12.63
CA ASN A 91 46.30 -1.78 -12.28
C ASN A 91 45.90 -0.68 -11.30
N THR A 92 44.62 -0.32 -11.27
CA THR A 92 44.10 0.76 -10.40
C THR A 92 43.23 0.23 -9.22
N ARG A 93 43.12 -1.09 -9.07
CA ARG A 93 42.30 -1.67 -8.04
C ARG A 93 42.73 -1.24 -6.65
N PRO A 94 41.75 -1.05 -5.71
CA PRO A 94 42.05 -0.59 -4.37
C PRO A 94 42.86 -1.60 -3.58
N GLY A 95 43.74 -1.12 -2.70
CA GLY A 95 44.54 -1.97 -1.82
C GLY A 95 43.65 -2.63 -0.76
N LEU A 96 44.01 -3.87 -0.39
CA LEU A 96 43.34 -4.58 0.69
C LEU A 96 43.77 -4.04 2.05
N LEU A 97 42.82 -3.95 2.98
CA LEU A 97 43.00 -3.42 4.35
C LEU A 97 42.84 -4.56 5.38
N GLY A 98 43.94 -5.06 5.89
CA GLY A 98 43.93 -6.11 6.91
C GLY A 98 43.76 -7.52 6.37
N GLY A 99 43.40 -8.46 7.22
CA GLY A 99 43.16 -9.87 6.89
C GLY A 99 41.75 -10.12 6.33
N PRO A 100 41.46 -11.38 5.92
CA PRO A 100 40.12 -11.74 5.45
C PRO A 100 39.08 -11.60 6.56
N ILE A 101 37.89 -11.08 6.17
CA ILE A 101 36.75 -10.95 7.04
C ILE A 101 36.00 -12.30 7.16
N GLY A 102 35.93 -13.04 6.05
CA GLY A 102 35.24 -14.33 6.01
C GLY A 102 35.55 -15.14 4.75
N ASN A 103 35.23 -16.42 4.84
CA ASN A 103 35.19 -17.38 3.75
C ASN A 103 33.96 -18.28 3.91
N LEU A 104 33.24 -18.55 2.84
CA LEU A 104 32.02 -19.37 2.86
C LEU A 104 32.25 -20.85 2.51
N GLY A 105 33.47 -21.22 2.07
CA GLY A 105 33.73 -22.55 1.54
C GLY A 105 32.92 -22.84 0.27
N ALA A 106 32.41 -24.06 0.11
CA ALA A 106 31.68 -24.44 -1.09
C ALA A 106 30.36 -23.67 -1.27
N ILE A 107 30.10 -23.16 -2.47
CA ILE A 107 28.91 -22.44 -2.87
C ILE A 107 28.17 -23.25 -3.93
N ARG A 108 26.84 -23.35 -3.82
CA ARG A 108 25.99 -24.00 -4.83
C ARG A 108 25.49 -22.99 -5.85
N ALA A 109 25.34 -23.42 -7.10
CA ALA A 109 24.73 -22.60 -8.14
C ALA A 109 23.30 -22.19 -7.78
N ASN A 110 22.91 -20.99 -8.22
CA ASN A 110 21.58 -20.40 -8.00
C ASN A 110 21.20 -20.31 -6.51
N THR A 111 22.18 -20.01 -5.65
CA THR A 111 21.94 -19.78 -4.23
C THR A 111 22.36 -18.38 -3.83
N ARG A 112 21.72 -17.86 -2.78
CA ARG A 112 22.15 -16.63 -2.12
C ARG A 112 23.08 -16.97 -0.96
N VAL A 113 24.21 -16.29 -0.88
CA VAL A 113 25.23 -16.47 0.16
C VAL A 113 25.47 -15.17 0.91
N SER A 114 25.94 -15.24 2.13
CA SER A 114 26.05 -14.09 3.03
C SER A 114 27.35 -14.10 3.81
N TYR A 115 28.07 -12.97 3.80
CA TYR A 115 29.22 -12.70 4.67
C TYR A 115 28.79 -11.80 5.82
N ASP A 116 29.18 -12.14 7.04
CA ASP A 116 29.00 -11.27 8.20
C ASP A 116 30.09 -10.17 8.20
N VAL A 117 29.66 -8.93 8.06
CA VAL A 117 30.54 -7.74 8.03
C VAL A 117 30.30 -6.82 9.23
N THR A 118 29.62 -7.31 10.26
CA THR A 118 29.25 -6.54 11.48
C THR A 118 30.48 -5.93 12.16
N GLY A 119 31.62 -6.64 12.18
CA GLY A 119 32.84 -6.14 12.79
C GLY A 119 33.57 -5.07 11.99
N VAL A 120 33.11 -4.76 10.77
CA VAL A 120 33.74 -3.83 9.82
C VAL A 120 32.87 -2.63 9.56
N VAL A 121 31.58 -2.84 9.37
CA VAL A 121 30.59 -1.79 9.16
C VAL A 121 30.19 -1.25 10.53
N MET A 122 30.62 -0.02 10.84
CA MET A 122 30.42 0.59 12.16
C MET A 122 29.27 1.62 12.20
N GLY A 123 28.56 1.81 11.10
CA GLY A 123 27.52 2.82 10.93
C GLY A 123 27.59 3.49 9.56
N GLU A 124 27.16 4.73 9.48
CA GLU A 124 27.18 5.50 8.22
C GLU A 124 28.63 5.76 7.77
N GLY A 125 28.82 5.82 6.45
CA GLY A 125 30.09 6.03 5.80
C GLY A 125 30.26 5.10 4.59
N GLU A 126 31.35 5.29 3.85
CA GLU A 126 31.68 4.44 2.70
C GLU A 126 32.56 3.26 3.15
N TYR A 127 32.22 2.08 2.67
CA TYR A 127 32.98 0.85 2.92
C TYR A 127 33.17 0.10 1.62
N SER A 128 34.43 -0.20 1.29
CA SER A 128 34.79 -1.03 0.14
C SER A 128 35.20 -2.42 0.56
N PHE A 129 34.79 -3.39 -0.21
CA PHE A 129 35.10 -4.81 -0.03
C PHE A 129 35.67 -5.42 -1.31
N ALA A 130 36.46 -6.45 -1.15
CA ALA A 130 37.02 -7.24 -2.23
C ALA A 130 36.73 -8.73 -2.02
N LEU A 131 36.23 -9.39 -3.05
CA LEU A 131 36.13 -10.83 -3.16
C LEU A 131 37.40 -11.35 -3.86
N ILE A 132 38.24 -12.06 -3.13
CA ILE A 132 39.54 -12.56 -3.58
C ILE A 132 39.45 -14.06 -3.70
N PRO A 133 39.80 -14.64 -4.88
CA PRO A 133 39.74 -16.09 -5.07
C PRO A 133 40.72 -16.85 -4.17
N ASP A 134 40.24 -17.96 -3.62
CA ASP A 134 41.01 -18.88 -2.79
C ASP A 134 41.34 -20.19 -3.57
N SER A 135 40.61 -20.44 -4.63
CA SER A 135 40.78 -21.61 -5.51
C SER A 135 40.82 -21.22 -6.99
N THR A 136 41.12 -22.20 -7.84
CA THR A 136 41.05 -22.08 -9.31
C THR A 136 39.68 -22.49 -9.86
N ASP A 137 38.76 -22.86 -9.00
CA ASP A 137 37.36 -23.16 -9.29
C ASP A 137 36.56 -21.91 -8.98
N GLY A 138 36.33 -21.07 -9.99
CA GLY A 138 35.73 -19.73 -9.86
C GLY A 138 34.26 -19.75 -9.50
N VAL A 139 33.72 -18.57 -9.17
CA VAL A 139 32.30 -18.35 -8.97
C VAL A 139 31.90 -17.00 -9.54
N ASP A 140 30.73 -16.98 -10.16
CA ASP A 140 30.09 -15.78 -10.70
C ASP A 140 28.92 -15.35 -9.81
N PHE A 141 28.91 -14.06 -9.45
CA PHE A 141 27.79 -13.44 -8.73
C PHE A 141 27.11 -12.40 -9.62
N ALA A 142 25.81 -12.22 -9.43
CA ALA A 142 25.11 -11.12 -10.08
C ALA A 142 25.62 -9.76 -9.55
N SER A 143 25.91 -8.81 -10.45
CA SER A 143 26.30 -7.43 -10.11
C SER A 143 25.08 -6.52 -9.92
N THR A 144 25.28 -5.25 -9.55
CA THR A 144 24.23 -4.22 -9.56
C THR A 144 23.67 -3.94 -10.96
N HIS A 145 24.41 -4.30 -12.01
CA HIS A 145 24.03 -4.15 -13.43
C HIS A 145 23.32 -5.39 -14.00
N ALA A 146 23.09 -6.43 -13.18
CA ALA A 146 22.36 -7.62 -13.61
C ALA A 146 20.89 -7.28 -13.88
N SER A 147 20.32 -7.85 -14.95
CA SER A 147 18.90 -7.69 -15.26
C SER A 147 18.03 -8.52 -14.32
N GLY A 148 17.06 -7.88 -13.69
CA GLY A 148 16.12 -8.48 -12.74
C GLY A 148 16.17 -7.78 -11.39
N ALA A 149 15.00 -7.45 -10.84
CA ALA A 149 14.91 -6.80 -9.54
C ALA A 149 15.49 -7.70 -8.43
N GLY A 150 16.40 -7.15 -7.63
CA GLY A 150 16.96 -7.80 -6.44
C GLY A 150 17.88 -8.99 -6.66
N VAL A 151 18.42 -9.21 -7.86
CA VAL A 151 19.42 -10.27 -8.11
C VAL A 151 20.85 -9.87 -7.72
N GLY A 152 21.16 -8.57 -7.70
CA GLY A 152 22.49 -8.03 -7.37
C GLY A 152 22.88 -8.22 -5.89
N PRO A 153 24.10 -7.77 -5.54
CA PRO A 153 24.56 -7.78 -4.16
C PRO A 153 23.68 -6.87 -3.28
N LEU A 154 23.56 -7.24 -2.00
CA LEU A 154 22.72 -6.52 -1.03
C LEU A 154 23.45 -6.41 0.30
N LEU A 155 23.46 -5.22 0.90
CA LEU A 155 23.84 -5.05 2.30
C LEU A 155 22.58 -5.13 3.16
N ARG A 156 22.51 -6.13 4.03
CA ARG A 156 21.44 -6.30 5.01
C ARG A 156 21.90 -5.79 6.38
N LEU A 157 21.17 -4.83 6.94
CA LEU A 157 21.45 -4.24 8.24
C LEU A 157 20.40 -4.67 9.26
N THR A 158 20.84 -5.09 10.44
CA THR A 158 19.98 -5.24 11.62
C THR A 158 20.26 -4.05 12.52
N LEU A 159 19.28 -3.18 12.69
CA LEU A 159 19.38 -1.93 13.44
C LEU A 159 18.54 -2.02 14.70
N GLU A 160 19.04 -1.44 15.78
CA GLU A 160 18.35 -1.35 17.07
C GLU A 160 18.04 0.11 17.37
N SER A 161 16.79 0.39 17.69
CA SER A 161 16.38 1.70 18.17
C SER A 161 16.30 1.72 19.70
N PRO A 162 16.76 2.78 20.36
CA PRO A 162 16.50 2.97 21.78
C PRO A 162 15.01 3.33 21.95
N GLU A 163 14.25 2.45 22.57
CA GLU A 163 12.86 2.65 22.99
C GLU A 163 11.85 3.08 21.90
N PHE A 164 11.31 2.11 21.16
CA PHE A 164 10.04 2.34 20.47
C PHE A 164 8.92 1.54 21.13
N CYS A 165 8.02 2.26 21.79
CA CYS A 165 6.70 1.75 22.01
C CYS A 165 5.97 1.80 20.65
N SER A 166 6.00 0.71 19.91
CA SER A 166 5.11 0.50 18.77
C SER A 166 3.64 0.48 19.19
N TYR A 167 3.38 0.62 20.48
CA TYR A 167 2.05 0.53 21.09
C TYR A 167 1.85 1.61 22.16
N ARG A 168 0.70 2.29 22.12
CA ARG A 168 0.28 3.26 23.14
C ARG A 168 -1.16 2.94 23.57
N GLY A 169 -1.43 2.95 24.86
CA GLY A 169 -2.75 2.70 25.44
C GLY A 169 -2.86 1.38 26.19
N ALA A 170 -4.06 1.00 26.57
CA ALA A 170 -4.36 -0.22 27.31
C ALA A 170 -5.59 -0.94 26.79
N GLY A 171 -5.62 -2.27 26.90
CA GLY A 171 -6.82 -3.08 26.72
C GLY A 171 -7.17 -3.50 25.29
N GLY A 172 -6.19 -3.59 24.36
CA GLY A 172 -6.47 -4.10 22.99
C GLY A 172 -5.28 -3.95 22.06
N GLY A 173 -5.43 -4.35 20.79
CA GLY A 173 -4.40 -4.19 19.76
C GLY A 173 -3.22 -5.17 19.83
N LEU A 174 -3.29 -6.17 20.70
CA LEU A 174 -2.28 -7.22 20.78
C LEU A 174 -2.41 -8.16 19.57
N THR A 175 -1.27 -8.69 19.13
CA THR A 175 -1.25 -9.66 18.03
C THR A 175 -1.91 -10.97 18.45
N GLY A 176 -2.94 -11.36 17.73
CA GLY A 176 -3.56 -12.67 17.83
C GLY A 176 -2.80 -13.72 17.03
N TRP A 177 -2.48 -13.38 15.78
CA TRP A 177 -1.62 -14.17 14.90
C TRP A 177 -1.11 -13.32 13.72
N VAL A 178 -0.01 -13.77 13.12
CA VAL A 178 0.53 -13.28 11.83
C VAL A 178 0.63 -14.44 10.86
N ARG A 179 0.35 -14.18 9.59
CA ARG A 179 0.51 -15.16 8.50
C ARG A 179 1.16 -14.49 7.31
N GLN A 180 2.22 -15.13 6.83
CA GLN A 180 2.93 -14.75 5.61
C GLN A 180 2.65 -15.81 4.54
N TYR A 181 2.35 -15.36 3.33
CA TYR A 181 2.18 -16.18 2.15
C TYR A 181 2.95 -15.54 1.01
N GLY A 182 3.89 -16.27 0.44
CA GLY A 182 4.72 -15.77 -0.64
C GLY A 182 5.29 -16.90 -1.50
N GLY A 183 5.72 -16.54 -2.69
CA GLY A 183 6.38 -17.39 -3.67
C GLY A 183 7.57 -16.67 -4.29
N LYS A 184 7.93 -17.03 -5.53
CA LYS A 184 9.03 -16.39 -6.25
C LYS A 184 8.62 -15.10 -6.97
N GLY A 185 7.33 -14.91 -7.21
CA GLY A 185 6.78 -13.76 -7.92
C GLY A 185 6.39 -12.60 -6.99
N PRO A 186 5.87 -11.51 -7.54
CA PRO A 186 5.30 -10.43 -6.75
C PRO A 186 3.91 -10.80 -6.23
N GLU A 187 3.69 -10.69 -4.94
CA GLU A 187 2.39 -10.80 -4.30
C GLU A 187 2.01 -9.45 -3.67
N VAL A 188 0.80 -8.98 -3.96
CA VAL A 188 0.30 -7.69 -3.46
C VAL A 188 -1.11 -7.86 -2.92
N VAL A 189 -1.34 -7.48 -1.66
CA VAL A 189 -2.69 -7.32 -1.10
C VAL A 189 -3.21 -5.94 -1.49
N GLU A 190 -4.33 -5.89 -2.21
CA GLU A 190 -5.00 -4.64 -2.57
C GLU A 190 -6.24 -4.38 -1.72
N ALA A 191 -6.94 -5.43 -1.30
CA ALA A 191 -8.10 -5.32 -0.43
C ALA A 191 -8.32 -6.58 0.41
N VAL A 192 -8.86 -6.41 1.62
CA VAL A 192 -9.32 -7.47 2.51
C VAL A 192 -10.73 -7.18 2.99
N ALA A 193 -11.55 -8.22 3.16
CA ALA A 193 -12.89 -8.08 3.69
C ALA A 193 -13.26 -9.29 4.56
N SER A 194 -13.93 -9.05 5.69
CA SER A 194 -14.44 -10.11 6.56
C SER A 194 -15.54 -10.88 5.87
N HIS A 195 -15.65 -12.17 6.20
CA HIS A 195 -16.69 -13.03 5.64
C HIS A 195 -17.71 -13.42 6.73
N PRO A 196 -19.03 -13.35 6.46
CA PRO A 196 -20.06 -13.59 7.47
C PRO A 196 -20.04 -14.99 8.08
N GLN A 197 -19.50 -15.99 7.35
CA GLN A 197 -19.30 -17.35 7.87
C GLN A 197 -17.95 -17.52 8.62
N GLY A 198 -17.33 -16.42 9.03
CA GLY A 198 -16.02 -16.41 9.69
C GLY A 198 -14.84 -16.34 8.70
N GLY A 199 -13.71 -15.84 9.19
CA GLY A 199 -12.53 -15.61 8.39
C GLY A 199 -12.67 -14.40 7.45
N PHE A 200 -11.91 -14.40 6.35
CA PHE A 200 -11.81 -13.24 5.45
C PHE A 200 -11.52 -13.65 4.01
N VAL A 201 -11.71 -12.71 3.12
CA VAL A 201 -11.32 -12.77 1.71
C VAL A 201 -10.28 -11.70 1.45
N ALA A 202 -9.30 -12.00 0.61
CA ALA A 202 -8.34 -11.06 0.08
C ALA A 202 -8.43 -11.00 -1.44
N ALA A 203 -8.22 -9.82 -1.98
CA ALA A 203 -8.09 -9.56 -3.41
C ALA A 203 -6.76 -8.85 -3.68
N GLY A 204 -6.12 -9.15 -4.80
CA GLY A 204 -4.86 -8.54 -5.18
C GLY A 204 -4.14 -9.27 -6.31
N LEU A 205 -2.86 -9.00 -6.45
CA LEU A 205 -1.96 -9.74 -7.34
C LEU A 205 -1.35 -10.88 -6.54
N PHE A 206 -1.51 -12.11 -6.98
CA PHE A 206 -0.92 -13.27 -6.33
C PHE A 206 -0.11 -14.03 -7.38
N GLY A 207 1.21 -14.07 -7.21
CA GLY A 207 2.13 -14.79 -8.06
C GLY A 207 2.23 -16.29 -7.70
N GLU A 208 3.41 -16.88 -7.82
CA GLU A 208 3.65 -18.34 -7.70
C GLU A 208 3.25 -18.98 -6.36
N ALA A 209 3.12 -18.21 -5.27
CA ALA A 209 2.83 -18.77 -3.94
C ALA A 209 1.45 -19.43 -3.85
N VAL A 210 0.53 -18.98 -4.68
CA VAL A 210 -0.87 -19.42 -4.66
C VAL A 210 -1.25 -20.13 -5.97
N PHE A 211 -0.42 -20.00 -7.05
CA PHE A 211 -0.73 -20.49 -8.39
C PHE A 211 0.47 -21.09 -9.12
N PRO A 212 0.25 -22.03 -10.08
CA PRO A 212 1.31 -22.52 -10.96
C PRO A 212 1.86 -21.40 -11.85
N ARG A 213 3.16 -21.48 -12.14
CA ARG A 213 3.99 -20.57 -12.92
C ARG A 213 3.26 -19.80 -14.03
N ASP A 214 3.56 -18.51 -14.15
CA ASP A 214 3.18 -17.57 -15.23
C ASP A 214 1.83 -16.83 -15.11
N ALA A 215 1.13 -16.87 -13.97
CA ALA A 215 -0.14 -16.17 -13.77
C ALA A 215 0.02 -14.94 -12.85
N GLU A 216 0.69 -13.89 -13.33
CA GLU A 216 0.55 -12.55 -12.74
C GLU A 216 -0.83 -11.99 -13.09
N GLY A 217 -1.69 -11.75 -12.10
CA GLY A 217 -3.01 -11.21 -12.37
C GLY A 217 -3.88 -11.08 -11.13
N LEU A 218 -5.07 -10.50 -11.32
CA LEU A 218 -6.07 -10.40 -10.26
C LEU A 218 -6.46 -11.77 -9.75
N ALA A 219 -6.33 -11.95 -8.44
CA ALA A 219 -6.73 -13.16 -7.75
C ALA A 219 -7.58 -12.87 -6.51
N LEU A 220 -8.37 -13.86 -6.13
CA LEU A 220 -9.15 -13.89 -4.89
C LEU A 220 -8.71 -15.08 -4.06
N ALA A 221 -8.60 -14.89 -2.76
CA ALA A 221 -8.33 -15.99 -1.83
C ALA A 221 -9.19 -15.85 -0.58
N ARG A 222 -9.71 -16.98 -0.08
CA ARG A 222 -10.49 -17.04 1.14
C ARG A 222 -9.70 -17.79 2.21
N TYR A 223 -9.80 -17.28 3.44
CA TYR A 223 -9.08 -17.77 4.60
C TYR A 223 -10.03 -18.02 5.78
N THR A 224 -9.66 -18.93 6.68
CA THR A 224 -10.33 -19.11 7.98
C THR A 224 -10.06 -17.93 8.91
N ALA A 225 -10.71 -17.89 10.07
CA ALA A 225 -10.45 -16.91 11.13
C ALA A 225 -9.03 -16.99 11.73
N GLU A 226 -8.34 -18.13 11.56
CA GLU A 226 -6.94 -18.36 11.96
C GLU A 226 -5.96 -18.08 10.83
N GLY A 227 -6.44 -17.54 9.70
CA GLY A 227 -5.64 -17.19 8.54
C GLY A 227 -5.27 -18.35 7.62
N ARG A 228 -5.80 -19.56 7.81
CA ARG A 228 -5.51 -20.71 6.93
C ARG A 228 -6.25 -20.58 5.60
N PRO A 229 -5.61 -20.82 4.45
CA PRO A 229 -6.27 -20.74 3.16
C PRO A 229 -7.34 -21.83 3.01
N LEU A 230 -8.51 -21.44 2.50
CA LEU A 230 -9.61 -22.34 2.15
C LEU A 230 -9.65 -22.59 0.65
N TRP A 231 -9.55 -21.53 -0.13
CA TRP A 231 -9.46 -21.58 -1.59
C TRP A 231 -8.80 -20.32 -2.13
N SER A 232 -8.27 -20.40 -3.35
CA SER A 232 -7.79 -19.28 -4.13
C SER A 232 -8.16 -19.44 -5.60
N ARG A 233 -8.32 -18.34 -6.31
CA ARG A 233 -8.68 -18.31 -7.73
C ARG A 233 -8.02 -17.15 -8.45
N VAL A 234 -7.43 -17.42 -9.62
CA VAL A 234 -7.10 -16.39 -10.60
C VAL A 234 -8.38 -15.95 -11.28
N VAL A 235 -8.61 -14.64 -11.34
CA VAL A 235 -9.78 -14.03 -11.98
C VAL A 235 -9.41 -13.53 -13.37
N ALA A 236 -8.27 -12.88 -13.50
CA ALA A 236 -7.76 -12.36 -14.76
C ALA A 236 -6.24 -12.27 -14.74
N THR A 237 -5.62 -12.51 -15.90
CA THR A 237 -4.16 -12.44 -16.07
C THR A 237 -3.80 -11.16 -16.79
N ARG A 238 -3.44 -10.06 -16.18
CA ARG A 238 -3.07 -8.76 -16.74
C ARG A 238 -4.24 -7.80 -16.99
N ASP A 239 -3.89 -6.55 -17.18
CA ASP A 239 -4.80 -5.45 -17.54
C ASP A 239 -5.92 -5.16 -16.53
N VAL A 240 -5.86 -5.71 -15.31
CA VAL A 240 -6.87 -5.56 -14.26
C VAL A 240 -6.20 -5.25 -12.92
N MET A 241 -6.72 -4.24 -12.22
CA MET A 241 -6.31 -3.86 -10.86
C MET A 241 -7.53 -3.75 -9.96
N THR A 242 -7.45 -4.27 -8.73
CA THR A 242 -8.52 -4.13 -7.73
C THR A 242 -8.47 -2.76 -7.09
N SER A 243 -9.63 -2.13 -6.89
CA SER A 243 -9.77 -0.90 -6.10
C SER A 243 -10.59 -1.11 -4.84
N GLY A 244 -11.36 -2.19 -4.75
CA GLY A 244 -12.17 -2.48 -3.58
C GLY A 244 -12.79 -3.88 -3.60
N LEU A 245 -13.04 -4.37 -2.39
CA LEU A 245 -13.65 -5.66 -2.11
C LEU A 245 -14.71 -5.48 -1.04
N ALA A 246 -15.90 -6.04 -1.26
CA ALA A 246 -16.94 -6.16 -0.25
C ALA A 246 -17.51 -7.57 -0.24
N VAL A 247 -18.02 -7.99 0.91
CA VAL A 247 -18.67 -9.30 1.07
C VAL A 247 -20.12 -9.07 1.52
N THR A 248 -21.07 -9.66 0.81
CA THR A 248 -22.49 -9.56 1.15
C THR A 248 -22.82 -10.38 2.41
N PRO A 249 -23.94 -10.12 3.09
CA PRO A 249 -24.40 -10.95 4.21
C PRO A 249 -24.56 -12.43 3.85
N SER A 250 -24.83 -12.74 2.58
CA SER A 250 -24.93 -14.13 2.06
C SER A 250 -23.57 -14.74 1.67
N GLY A 251 -22.46 -14.01 1.83
CA GLY A 251 -21.11 -14.47 1.57
C GLY A 251 -20.63 -14.33 0.12
N HIS A 252 -21.42 -13.69 -0.76
CA HIS A 252 -20.95 -13.38 -2.12
C HIS A 252 -19.93 -12.25 -2.09
N LEU A 253 -18.97 -12.32 -3.03
CA LEU A 253 -17.88 -11.35 -3.12
C LEU A 253 -18.19 -10.35 -4.21
N LEU A 254 -17.93 -9.09 -3.94
CA LEU A 254 -18.06 -7.98 -4.87
C LEU A 254 -16.70 -7.33 -5.02
N VAL A 255 -16.17 -7.37 -6.23
CA VAL A 255 -14.87 -6.79 -6.59
C VAL A 255 -15.10 -5.67 -7.55
N VAL A 256 -14.50 -4.51 -7.26
CA VAL A 256 -14.44 -3.38 -8.18
C VAL A 256 -12.99 -3.04 -8.46
N GLY A 257 -12.72 -2.61 -9.68
CA GLY A 257 -11.36 -2.28 -10.06
C GLY A 257 -11.28 -1.59 -11.41
N GLN A 258 -10.07 -1.28 -11.81
CA GLN A 258 -9.77 -0.68 -13.10
C GLN A 258 -9.32 -1.75 -14.09
N TYR A 259 -9.52 -1.50 -15.36
CA TYR A 259 -9.02 -2.36 -16.41
C TYR A 259 -8.59 -1.57 -17.65
N HIS A 260 -7.71 -2.19 -18.43
CA HIS A 260 -7.30 -1.75 -19.76
C HIS A 260 -7.69 -2.79 -20.81
N ASN A 261 -7.64 -2.40 -22.08
CA ASN A 261 -7.99 -3.28 -23.20
C ASN A 261 -9.42 -3.83 -23.09
N ALA A 262 -9.59 -5.13 -23.14
CA ALA A 262 -10.89 -5.81 -23.02
C ALA A 262 -10.69 -7.16 -22.31
N PRO A 263 -10.28 -7.16 -21.01
CA PRO A 263 -10.05 -8.40 -20.31
C PRO A 263 -11.33 -9.20 -20.16
N ASP A 264 -11.18 -10.52 -20.15
CA ASP A 264 -12.27 -11.46 -19.83
C ASP A 264 -12.09 -11.95 -18.39
N LEU A 265 -13.06 -11.65 -17.54
CA LEU A 265 -13.10 -12.13 -16.16
C LEU A 265 -13.77 -13.53 -16.03
N GLY A 266 -14.12 -14.14 -17.16
CA GLY A 266 -14.80 -15.44 -17.23
C GLY A 266 -16.27 -15.39 -17.62
N ALA A 267 -16.77 -14.18 -18.04
CA ALA A 267 -18.15 -13.98 -18.53
C ALA A 267 -18.19 -13.34 -19.95
N GLY A 268 -17.08 -13.39 -20.66
CA GLY A 268 -16.84 -12.69 -21.91
C GLY A 268 -16.08 -11.37 -21.70
N PRO A 269 -15.53 -10.80 -22.79
CA PRO A 269 -14.68 -9.62 -22.71
C PRO A 269 -15.48 -8.39 -22.25
N LEU A 270 -14.84 -7.60 -21.37
CA LEU A 270 -15.36 -6.29 -20.95
C LEU A 270 -15.33 -5.30 -22.14
N PRO A 271 -16.10 -4.18 -22.09
CA PRO A 271 -16.05 -3.14 -23.10
C PRO A 271 -14.64 -2.66 -23.35
N SER A 272 -14.26 -2.50 -24.63
CA SER A 272 -12.89 -2.14 -25.00
C SER A 272 -12.49 -0.77 -24.43
N ALA A 273 -11.38 -0.76 -23.69
CA ALA A 273 -10.73 0.41 -23.11
C ALA A 273 -9.22 0.37 -23.48
N PRO A 274 -8.87 0.59 -24.77
CA PRO A 274 -7.48 0.49 -25.22
C PRO A 274 -6.59 1.44 -24.43
N GLN A 275 -5.43 0.95 -24.01
CA GLN A 275 -4.47 1.69 -23.21
C GLN A 275 -3.78 2.77 -24.08
N ALA A 276 -4.38 3.95 -24.16
CA ALA A 276 -3.76 5.10 -24.80
C ALA A 276 -2.73 5.79 -23.89
N GLN A 277 -2.95 5.75 -22.57
CA GLN A 277 -2.05 6.25 -21.52
C GLN A 277 -2.24 5.38 -20.26
N ALA A 278 -1.21 5.27 -19.42
CA ALA A 278 -1.18 4.36 -18.26
C ALA A 278 -2.32 4.59 -17.22
N TRP A 279 -2.96 5.76 -17.24
CA TRP A 279 -4.06 6.13 -16.32
C TRP A 279 -5.44 6.19 -16.98
N MET A 280 -5.55 5.92 -18.29
CA MET A 280 -6.81 5.84 -19.00
C MET A 280 -7.28 4.40 -19.09
N GLY A 281 -8.49 4.12 -18.64
CA GLY A 281 -9.06 2.79 -18.66
C GLY A 281 -10.53 2.81 -18.28
N GLY A 282 -11.14 1.64 -18.35
CA GLY A 282 -12.46 1.40 -17.80
C GLY A 282 -12.40 0.97 -16.34
N PHE A 283 -13.55 0.91 -15.71
CA PHE A 283 -13.67 0.19 -14.44
C PHE A 283 -14.66 -0.96 -14.57
N PHE A 284 -14.49 -1.96 -13.73
CA PHE A 284 -15.36 -3.14 -13.68
C PHE A 284 -15.99 -3.32 -12.31
N ILE A 285 -17.11 -4.01 -12.31
CA ILE A 285 -17.76 -4.58 -11.15
C ILE A 285 -17.97 -6.05 -11.46
N ALA A 286 -17.56 -6.94 -10.54
CA ALA A 286 -17.74 -8.37 -10.68
C ALA A 286 -18.28 -8.96 -9.38
N ARG A 287 -19.20 -9.92 -9.50
CA ARG A 287 -19.73 -10.69 -8.40
C ARG A 287 -19.31 -12.14 -8.51
N PHE A 288 -18.87 -12.66 -7.37
CA PHE A 288 -18.48 -14.07 -7.23
C PHE A 288 -19.32 -14.74 -6.15
N SER A 289 -19.58 -16.02 -6.33
CA SER A 289 -20.20 -16.87 -5.30
C SER A 289 -19.30 -16.98 -4.07
N PRO A 290 -19.81 -17.47 -2.93
CA PRO A 290 -18.99 -17.75 -1.74
C PRO A 290 -17.84 -18.75 -1.98
N SER A 291 -17.93 -19.56 -3.04
CA SER A 291 -16.86 -20.49 -3.47
C SER A 291 -15.86 -19.86 -4.46
N GLY A 292 -16.00 -18.57 -4.77
CA GLY A 292 -15.13 -17.84 -5.69
C GLY A 292 -15.42 -18.04 -7.18
N ALA A 293 -16.56 -18.63 -7.55
CA ALA A 293 -16.96 -18.72 -8.95
C ALA A 293 -17.58 -17.40 -9.41
N LEU A 294 -17.18 -16.91 -10.59
CA LEU A 294 -17.78 -15.72 -11.19
C LEU A 294 -19.26 -15.97 -11.50
N GLU A 295 -20.12 -15.06 -11.07
CA GLU A 295 -21.54 -15.07 -11.39
C GLU A 295 -21.90 -14.08 -12.49
N TRP A 296 -21.33 -12.88 -12.43
CA TRP A 296 -21.42 -11.87 -13.48
C TRP A 296 -20.30 -10.84 -13.35
N ALA A 297 -19.99 -10.19 -14.48
CA ALA A 297 -19.10 -9.04 -14.54
C ALA A 297 -19.68 -7.97 -15.47
N ARG A 298 -19.42 -6.70 -15.18
CA ARG A 298 -19.79 -5.54 -15.99
C ARG A 298 -18.63 -4.57 -16.04
N GLY A 299 -18.37 -4.05 -17.24
CA GLY A 299 -17.38 -3.01 -17.47
C GLY A 299 -18.03 -1.71 -17.89
N PHE A 300 -17.42 -0.60 -17.49
CA PHE A 300 -17.88 0.76 -17.79
C PHE A 300 -16.71 1.60 -18.28
N VAL A 301 -16.95 2.43 -19.26
CA VAL A 301 -15.96 3.35 -19.82
C VAL A 301 -16.53 4.76 -19.86
N ALA A 302 -15.69 5.74 -19.56
CA ALA A 302 -16.01 7.14 -19.74
C ALA A 302 -15.47 7.66 -21.08
N ARG A 303 -16.20 8.57 -21.73
CA ARG A 303 -15.85 9.13 -23.03
C ARG A 303 -15.97 10.65 -23.03
N GLY A 304 -14.99 11.30 -23.63
CA GLY A 304 -14.99 12.73 -23.88
C GLY A 304 -15.69 13.10 -25.19
N PRO A 305 -15.59 14.37 -25.60
CA PRO A 305 -15.97 14.83 -26.93
C PRO A 305 -15.35 13.93 -27.99
N GLU A 306 -16.07 13.73 -29.09
CA GLU A 306 -15.65 12.89 -30.22
C GLU A 306 -15.41 11.40 -29.88
N GLY A 307 -15.86 10.94 -28.69
CA GLY A 307 -15.78 9.54 -28.28
C GLY A 307 -14.42 9.09 -27.74
N ALA A 308 -13.47 10.01 -27.56
CA ALA A 308 -12.17 9.70 -26.95
C ALA A 308 -12.33 9.10 -25.56
N LEU A 309 -11.57 8.05 -25.26
CA LEU A 309 -11.58 7.41 -23.94
C LEU A 309 -11.13 8.39 -22.87
N GLN A 310 -11.81 8.38 -21.74
CA GLN A 310 -11.53 9.19 -20.58
C GLN A 310 -11.32 8.32 -19.32
N ARG A 311 -10.83 8.92 -18.25
CA ARG A 311 -10.59 8.25 -16.99
C ARG A 311 -11.90 7.86 -16.31
N ALA A 312 -11.99 6.60 -15.83
CA ALA A 312 -13.04 6.13 -14.93
C ALA A 312 -12.41 5.24 -13.85
N VAL A 313 -12.52 5.65 -12.57
CA VAL A 313 -11.84 5.02 -11.45
C VAL A 313 -12.82 4.77 -10.32
N PRO A 314 -13.12 3.51 -9.96
CA PRO A 314 -13.88 3.21 -8.76
C PRO A 314 -12.96 3.39 -7.53
N ARG A 315 -13.52 3.88 -6.44
CA ARG A 315 -12.78 4.12 -5.19
C ARG A 315 -13.20 3.22 -4.05
N ARG A 316 -14.50 3.16 -3.79
CA ARG A 316 -15.05 2.37 -2.69
C ARG A 316 -16.26 1.57 -3.15
N VAL A 317 -16.43 0.41 -2.53
CA VAL A 317 -17.61 -0.45 -2.71
C VAL A 317 -18.21 -0.77 -1.35
N ALA A 318 -19.54 -0.76 -1.27
CA ALA A 318 -20.29 -1.18 -0.10
C ALA A 318 -21.49 -2.03 -0.52
N THR A 319 -22.11 -2.71 0.44
CA THR A 319 -23.33 -3.45 0.23
C THR A 319 -24.40 -3.01 1.22
N ASP A 320 -25.68 -3.03 0.80
CA ASP A 320 -26.78 -2.95 1.74
C ASP A 320 -27.19 -4.35 2.28
N ALA A 321 -28.11 -4.37 3.22
CA ALA A 321 -28.59 -5.61 3.82
C ALA A 321 -29.26 -6.57 2.82
N GLY A 322 -29.77 -6.05 1.69
CA GLY A 322 -30.31 -6.84 0.58
C GLY A 322 -29.25 -7.37 -0.40
N GLY A 323 -27.98 -7.06 -0.16
CA GLY A 323 -26.88 -7.44 -1.04
C GLY A 323 -26.77 -6.57 -2.31
N ASN A 324 -27.49 -5.47 -2.40
CA ASN A 324 -27.31 -4.50 -3.48
C ASN A 324 -25.96 -3.78 -3.33
N LEU A 325 -25.39 -3.38 -4.46
CA LEU A 325 -24.06 -2.78 -4.54
C LEU A 325 -24.13 -1.26 -4.58
N LEU A 326 -23.22 -0.64 -3.89
CA LEU A 326 -22.95 0.79 -3.95
C LEU A 326 -21.50 0.99 -4.35
N VAL A 327 -21.25 1.79 -5.37
CA VAL A 327 -19.90 2.12 -5.83
C VAL A 327 -19.77 3.63 -5.95
N THR A 328 -18.68 4.17 -5.40
CA THR A 328 -18.25 5.55 -5.65
C THR A 328 -16.94 5.60 -6.39
N GLY A 329 -16.67 6.72 -7.02
CA GLY A 329 -15.42 6.94 -7.71
C GLY A 329 -15.40 8.27 -8.45
N GLY A 330 -14.42 8.41 -9.35
CA GLY A 330 -14.26 9.56 -10.21
C GLY A 330 -14.30 9.19 -11.69
N PHE A 331 -14.76 10.11 -12.53
CA PHE A 331 -14.74 9.95 -13.98
C PHE A 331 -14.62 11.31 -14.66
N ALA A 332 -14.18 11.29 -15.93
CA ALA A 332 -14.13 12.46 -16.78
C ALA A 332 -15.04 12.25 -18.02
N GLY A 333 -15.64 13.34 -18.53
CA GLY A 333 -16.52 13.26 -19.68
C GLY A 333 -17.90 12.67 -19.37
N LEU A 334 -18.38 11.81 -20.26
CA LEU A 334 -19.68 11.14 -20.18
C LEU A 334 -19.49 9.65 -19.85
N MET A 335 -20.29 9.12 -18.94
CA MET A 335 -20.28 7.71 -18.57
C MET A 335 -21.70 7.20 -18.36
N ASP A 336 -22.06 6.09 -18.97
CA ASP A 336 -23.34 5.42 -18.75
C ASP A 336 -23.16 4.20 -17.85
N LEU A 337 -23.84 4.21 -16.71
CA LEU A 337 -23.86 3.13 -15.73
C LEU A 337 -25.11 2.23 -15.87
N GLY A 338 -25.85 2.38 -16.97
CA GLY A 338 -27.08 1.64 -17.26
C GLY A 338 -28.38 2.43 -17.00
N GLY A 339 -28.27 3.68 -16.53
CA GLY A 339 -29.41 4.59 -16.28
C GLY A 339 -29.44 5.80 -17.20
N GLY A 340 -28.63 5.80 -18.25
CA GLY A 340 -28.38 6.93 -19.11
C GLY A 340 -27.08 7.67 -18.75
N PRO A 341 -26.61 8.57 -19.61
CA PRO A 341 -25.30 9.19 -19.49
C PRO A 341 -25.23 10.13 -18.27
N LEU A 342 -24.26 9.89 -17.42
CA LEU A 342 -23.78 10.82 -16.40
C LEU A 342 -22.76 11.76 -17.03
N ASP A 343 -22.77 13.03 -16.63
CA ASP A 343 -21.88 14.06 -17.14
C ASP A 343 -21.01 14.61 -15.99
N ALA A 344 -19.69 14.44 -16.10
CA ALA A 344 -18.71 14.95 -15.12
C ALA A 344 -18.59 16.49 -15.14
N GLY A 345 -19.16 17.15 -16.13
CA GLY A 345 -19.09 18.61 -16.28
C GLY A 345 -17.79 19.08 -16.92
N SER A 346 -17.16 18.28 -17.78
CA SER A 346 -15.83 18.56 -18.29
C SER A 346 -15.75 19.79 -19.21
N THR A 347 -14.81 20.69 -18.89
CA THR A 347 -14.11 21.50 -19.88
C THR A 347 -12.72 20.89 -20.04
N VAL A 348 -12.45 20.29 -21.18
CA VAL A 348 -11.14 19.74 -21.52
C VAL A 348 -10.14 20.90 -21.56
N VAL A 349 -9.20 20.97 -20.61
CA VAL A 349 -8.01 21.78 -20.74
C VAL A 349 -6.91 20.87 -21.29
N PRO A 350 -6.44 21.09 -22.53
CA PRO A 350 -5.39 20.26 -23.11
C PRO A 350 -4.12 20.28 -22.24
N GLY A 351 -3.68 19.11 -21.81
CA GLY A 351 -2.45 18.93 -21.04
C GLY A 351 -2.60 18.82 -19.52
N TYR A 352 -3.80 18.96 -18.97
CA TYR A 352 -4.09 18.73 -17.56
C TYR A 352 -5.32 17.83 -17.38
N ASP A 353 -5.12 16.63 -16.87
CA ASP A 353 -6.16 15.61 -16.59
C ASP A 353 -7.06 15.96 -15.38
N LEU A 354 -7.33 17.21 -15.13
CA LEU A 354 -7.89 17.68 -13.84
C LEU A 354 -9.42 17.81 -13.80
N ASN A 355 -10.14 17.43 -14.86
CA ASN A 355 -11.59 17.62 -14.93
C ASN A 355 -12.35 16.31 -14.70
N SER A 356 -12.30 15.76 -13.52
CA SER A 356 -13.08 14.59 -13.16
C SER A 356 -14.19 14.93 -12.17
N GLY A 357 -15.41 14.52 -12.47
CA GLY A 357 -16.52 14.51 -11.53
C GLY A 357 -16.54 13.24 -10.69
N GLY A 358 -17.21 13.28 -9.54
CA GLY A 358 -17.51 12.10 -8.76
C GLY A 358 -18.76 11.37 -9.28
N PHE A 359 -18.88 10.09 -8.98
CA PHE A 359 -20.12 9.35 -9.16
C PHE A 359 -20.46 8.52 -7.92
N LEU A 360 -21.76 8.29 -7.75
CA LEU A 360 -22.33 7.31 -6.84
C LEU A 360 -23.37 6.51 -7.61
N VAL A 361 -23.27 5.18 -7.56
CA VAL A 361 -24.22 4.30 -8.25
C VAL A 361 -24.65 3.18 -7.33
N LYS A 362 -25.92 2.80 -7.43
CA LYS A 362 -26.49 1.61 -6.81
C LYS A 362 -26.94 0.62 -7.88
N PHE A 363 -26.49 -0.63 -7.73
CA PHE A 363 -26.93 -1.75 -8.53
C PHE A 363 -27.68 -2.76 -7.66
N SER A 364 -28.61 -3.50 -8.25
CA SER A 364 -29.19 -4.66 -7.59
C SER A 364 -28.13 -5.75 -7.39
N TRP A 365 -28.43 -6.72 -6.53
CA TRP A 365 -27.57 -7.89 -6.34
C TRP A 365 -27.31 -8.70 -7.62
N GLU A 366 -28.17 -8.55 -8.65
CA GLU A 366 -28.02 -9.13 -10.00
C GLU A 366 -27.20 -8.24 -10.95
N GLY A 367 -26.72 -7.08 -10.47
CA GLY A 367 -25.97 -6.13 -11.29
C GLY A 367 -26.83 -5.22 -12.16
N GLN A 368 -28.15 -5.12 -11.93
CA GLN A 368 -29.02 -4.19 -12.66
C GLN A 368 -28.88 -2.79 -12.06
N HIS A 369 -28.77 -1.77 -12.90
CA HIS A 369 -28.77 -0.37 -12.45
C HIS A 369 -30.07 -0.04 -11.73
N LEU A 370 -29.99 0.51 -10.52
CA LEU A 370 -31.14 1.00 -9.76
C LEU A 370 -31.24 2.52 -9.82
N TRP A 371 -30.16 3.20 -9.51
CA TRP A 371 -30.03 4.64 -9.66
C TRP A 371 -28.55 5.06 -9.63
N SER A 372 -28.25 6.25 -10.14
CA SER A 372 -26.91 6.84 -10.11
C SER A 372 -26.95 8.35 -9.99
N LYS A 373 -25.87 8.94 -9.53
CA LYS A 373 -25.65 10.37 -9.39
C LYS A 373 -24.28 10.76 -9.91
N ALA A 374 -24.18 11.89 -10.59
CA ALA A 374 -22.94 12.54 -10.94
C ALA A 374 -22.74 13.77 -10.04
N PHE A 375 -21.55 13.88 -9.46
CA PHE A 375 -21.11 15.05 -8.71
C PHE A 375 -20.22 15.88 -9.62
N ARG A 376 -20.81 16.85 -10.33
CA ARG A 376 -20.10 17.67 -11.32
C ARG A 376 -19.13 18.64 -10.65
N THR A 377 -18.02 18.93 -11.32
CA THR A 377 -17.10 19.98 -10.93
C THR A 377 -16.73 20.90 -12.07
N ASP A 378 -16.28 22.09 -11.71
CA ASP A 378 -15.97 23.15 -12.67
C ASP A 378 -14.46 23.25 -13.02
N GLY A 379 -13.75 22.13 -12.98
CA GLY A 379 -12.31 22.08 -13.26
C GLY A 379 -11.45 22.51 -12.05
N HIS A 380 -10.28 21.95 -11.92
CA HIS A 380 -9.28 22.14 -10.86
C HIS A 380 -9.40 21.32 -9.58
N VAL A 381 -10.42 20.47 -9.41
CA VAL A 381 -10.48 19.58 -8.25
C VAL A 381 -10.55 18.14 -8.72
N ASN A 382 -9.60 17.35 -8.28
CA ASN A 382 -9.60 15.91 -8.51
C ASN A 382 -10.71 15.30 -7.64
N LEU A 383 -11.97 15.40 -8.10
CA LEU A 383 -13.11 14.94 -7.34
C LEU A 383 -13.23 13.44 -7.41
N GLN A 384 -13.14 12.90 -6.27
CA GLN A 384 -13.34 11.48 -6.08
C GLN A 384 -14.40 11.34 -4.99
N GLY A 385 -15.52 10.70 -5.29
CA GLY A 385 -16.41 10.20 -4.25
C GLY A 385 -15.55 9.26 -3.40
N SER A 386 -15.19 9.68 -2.19
CA SER A 386 -14.11 9.04 -1.47
C SER A 386 -14.61 7.92 -0.59
N ALA A 387 -15.83 8.05 -0.03
CA ALA A 387 -16.36 7.11 0.95
C ALA A 387 -17.85 6.78 0.71
N VAL A 388 -18.22 5.53 0.95
CA VAL A 388 -19.63 5.08 0.90
C VAL A 388 -19.87 3.96 1.90
N SER A 389 -21.03 3.98 2.56
CA SER A 389 -21.55 2.89 3.39
C SER A 389 -23.06 2.89 3.41
N THR A 390 -23.67 1.96 4.15
CA THR A 390 -25.13 1.92 4.35
C THR A 390 -25.48 1.79 5.82
N ASP A 391 -26.58 2.41 6.25
CA ASP A 391 -27.14 2.16 7.57
C ASP A 391 -28.09 0.94 7.56
N ALA A 392 -28.56 0.53 8.74
CA ALA A 392 -29.45 -0.61 8.89
C ALA A 392 -30.81 -0.45 8.18
N ALA A 393 -31.23 0.76 7.87
CA ALA A 393 -32.44 1.06 7.10
C ALA A 393 -32.20 1.04 5.57
N GLY A 394 -30.96 0.75 5.15
CA GLY A 394 -30.56 0.75 3.74
C GLY A 394 -30.32 2.15 3.16
N ASN A 395 -30.32 3.19 4.00
CA ASN A 395 -29.93 4.53 3.53
C ASN A 395 -28.44 4.53 3.21
N VAL A 396 -28.07 5.32 2.20
CA VAL A 396 -26.72 5.44 1.71
C VAL A 396 -26.03 6.65 2.33
N LEU A 397 -24.90 6.41 2.96
CA LEU A 397 -24.01 7.41 3.52
C LEU A 397 -22.87 7.63 2.54
N VAL A 398 -22.57 8.85 2.17
CA VAL A 398 -21.51 9.18 1.22
C VAL A 398 -20.75 10.42 1.65
N GLY A 399 -19.45 10.41 1.44
CA GLY A 399 -18.56 11.55 1.61
C GLY A 399 -17.73 11.80 0.38
N GLY A 400 -17.37 13.05 0.12
CA GLY A 400 -16.57 13.43 -1.02
C GLY A 400 -16.35 14.94 -1.10
N ARG A 401 -15.88 15.39 -2.27
CA ARG A 401 -15.71 16.83 -2.56
C ARG A 401 -16.88 17.31 -3.43
N ALA A 402 -17.26 18.55 -3.25
CA ALA A 402 -18.23 19.26 -4.07
C ALA A 402 -17.61 20.52 -4.67
N GLY A 403 -17.85 20.76 -5.95
CA GLY A 403 -17.61 22.06 -6.58
C GLY A 403 -18.86 22.91 -6.60
N PRO A 404 -18.78 24.18 -7.02
CA PRO A 404 -19.92 25.12 -7.01
C PRO A 404 -21.18 24.62 -7.75
N ARG A 405 -20.99 23.82 -8.82
CA ARG A 405 -22.11 23.25 -9.61
C ARG A 405 -22.53 21.85 -9.19
N THR A 406 -21.88 21.26 -8.16
CA THR A 406 -22.26 19.94 -7.66
C THR A 406 -23.66 20.00 -7.07
N ASP A 407 -24.60 19.29 -7.66
CA ASP A 407 -25.96 19.11 -7.13
C ASP A 407 -26.03 17.77 -6.39
N LEU A 408 -26.23 17.84 -5.09
CA LEU A 408 -26.40 16.67 -4.22
C LEU A 408 -27.86 16.20 -4.16
N GLY A 409 -28.80 16.93 -4.78
CA GLY A 409 -30.22 16.59 -4.87
C GLY A 409 -31.18 17.68 -4.37
N ASP A 410 -30.67 18.85 -3.98
CA ASP A 410 -31.43 20.03 -3.53
C ASP A 410 -30.88 21.34 -4.13
N GLY A 411 -30.16 21.22 -5.24
CA GLY A 411 -29.54 22.31 -5.98
C GLY A 411 -28.02 22.37 -5.80
N PRO A 412 -27.36 23.27 -6.55
CA PRO A 412 -25.90 23.37 -6.59
C PRO A 412 -25.33 23.77 -5.23
N ALA A 413 -24.15 23.25 -4.89
CA ALA A 413 -23.46 23.54 -3.64
C ALA A 413 -23.06 25.02 -3.51
N GLY A 414 -22.80 25.71 -4.64
CA GLY A 414 -22.48 27.14 -4.67
C GLY A 414 -21.00 27.46 -4.38
N GLU A 415 -20.26 26.54 -3.80
CA GLU A 415 -18.88 26.69 -3.39
C GLU A 415 -18.07 25.39 -3.47
N TYR A 416 -16.77 25.47 -3.32
CA TYR A 416 -15.92 24.28 -3.10
C TYR A 416 -16.00 23.90 -1.63
N ALA A 417 -16.36 22.64 -1.37
CA ALA A 417 -16.51 22.10 -0.04
C ALA A 417 -16.27 20.60 -0.01
N LEU A 418 -15.96 20.06 1.16
CA LEU A 418 -16.22 18.64 1.39
C LEU A 418 -17.69 18.46 1.76
N PHE A 419 -18.27 17.36 1.33
CA PHE A 419 -19.65 17.05 1.69
C PHE A 419 -19.76 15.70 2.38
N LEU A 420 -20.72 15.63 3.28
CA LEU A 420 -21.28 14.42 3.83
C LEU A 420 -22.77 14.43 3.50
N ALA A 421 -23.30 13.33 2.96
CA ALA A 421 -24.70 13.27 2.57
C ALA A 421 -25.31 11.91 2.91
N LYS A 422 -26.61 11.92 3.14
CA LYS A 422 -27.42 10.73 3.34
C LYS A 422 -28.53 10.69 2.31
N TYR A 423 -28.64 9.58 1.62
CA TYR A 423 -29.70 9.30 0.64
C TYR A 423 -30.57 8.15 1.11
N SER A 424 -31.85 8.18 0.74
CA SER A 424 -32.75 7.06 0.93
C SER A 424 -32.29 5.83 0.11
N PRO A 425 -32.81 4.64 0.36
CA PRO A 425 -32.53 3.46 -0.46
C PRO A 425 -32.84 3.65 -1.96
N SER A 426 -33.77 4.56 -2.30
CA SER A 426 -34.17 4.92 -3.66
C SER A 426 -33.36 6.08 -4.25
N GLY A 427 -32.37 6.62 -3.55
CA GLY A 427 -31.48 7.67 -4.05
C GLY A 427 -31.99 9.11 -3.84
N SER A 428 -33.06 9.34 -3.04
CA SER A 428 -33.50 10.69 -2.68
C SER A 428 -32.62 11.25 -1.57
N LEU A 429 -32.19 12.51 -1.70
CA LEU A 429 -31.42 13.19 -0.64
C LEU A 429 -32.28 13.31 0.63
N LEU A 430 -31.73 12.89 1.76
CA LEU A 430 -32.35 13.06 3.09
C LEU A 430 -31.76 14.26 3.80
N TRP A 431 -30.45 14.42 3.76
CA TRP A 431 -29.73 15.59 4.25
C TRP A 431 -28.31 15.65 3.65
N LYS A 432 -27.73 16.85 3.65
CA LYS A 432 -26.32 17.10 3.35
C LYS A 432 -25.69 18.02 4.38
N ARG A 433 -24.38 17.89 4.58
CA ARG A 433 -23.53 18.80 5.35
C ARG A 433 -22.34 19.17 4.49
N LEU A 434 -22.12 20.46 4.27
CA LEU A 434 -20.96 21.01 3.57
C LEU A 434 -19.95 21.51 4.60
N LEU A 435 -18.70 21.16 4.43
CA LEU A 435 -17.56 21.70 5.17
C LEU A 435 -16.82 22.64 4.22
N SER A 436 -17.10 23.93 4.35
CA SER A 436 -16.53 24.98 3.50
C SER A 436 -15.22 25.49 4.04
N GLY A 437 -14.36 26.06 3.18
CA GLY A 437 -13.06 26.60 3.55
C GLY A 437 -11.98 25.54 3.81
N VAL A 438 -12.21 24.29 3.41
CA VAL A 438 -11.28 23.19 3.56
C VAL A 438 -10.88 22.59 2.22
N GLU A 439 -9.65 22.12 2.18
CA GLU A 439 -9.12 21.20 1.16
C GLU A 439 -8.95 19.81 1.81
N GLY A 440 -8.95 18.76 1.03
CA GLY A 440 -8.71 17.41 1.54
C GLY A 440 -9.74 16.40 1.05
N ASP A 441 -9.86 15.27 1.73
CA ASP A 441 -10.72 14.14 1.35
C ASP A 441 -11.45 13.54 2.55
N VAL A 442 -12.68 13.03 2.29
CA VAL A 442 -13.40 12.18 3.24
C VAL A 442 -13.01 10.73 2.95
N GLU A 443 -12.31 10.08 3.86
CA GLU A 443 -11.75 8.74 3.66
C GLU A 443 -12.70 7.62 4.10
N GLY A 444 -13.52 7.89 5.10
CA GLY A 444 -14.48 6.92 5.62
C GLY A 444 -15.77 7.56 6.08
N VAL A 445 -16.89 6.88 5.85
CA VAL A 445 -18.20 7.18 6.44
C VAL A 445 -18.81 5.88 6.92
N GLN A 446 -19.30 5.84 8.16
CA GLN A 446 -19.87 4.64 8.75
C GLN A 446 -21.09 4.98 9.62
N PRO A 447 -22.10 4.13 9.66
CA PRO A 447 -23.18 4.27 10.65
C PRO A 447 -22.67 3.92 12.04
N GLN A 448 -23.14 4.65 13.06
CA GLN A 448 -22.83 4.39 14.46
C GLN A 448 -24.10 4.40 15.30
N GLY A 449 -24.38 3.30 15.98
CA GLY A 449 -25.51 3.19 16.90
C GLY A 449 -26.85 3.62 16.30
N ALA A 450 -27.66 4.33 17.08
CA ALA A 450 -29.02 4.73 16.73
C ALA A 450 -29.07 5.94 15.76
N GLY A 451 -28.49 5.78 14.57
CA GLY A 451 -28.67 6.71 13.46
C GLY A 451 -27.60 7.78 13.30
N ARG A 452 -26.54 7.80 14.12
CA ARG A 452 -25.38 8.66 13.88
C ARG A 452 -24.62 8.21 12.62
N LEU A 453 -23.94 9.18 11.99
CA LEU A 453 -22.87 8.95 11.03
C LEU A 453 -21.56 9.36 11.67
N VAL A 454 -20.54 8.52 11.60
CA VAL A 454 -19.15 8.90 11.88
C VAL A 454 -18.36 8.94 10.60
N PHE A 455 -17.38 9.81 10.54
CA PHE A 455 -16.51 9.97 9.36
C PHE A 455 -15.05 10.17 9.76
N SER A 456 -14.17 9.79 8.87
CA SER A 456 -12.75 10.14 8.86
C SER A 456 -12.47 11.03 7.65
N ALA A 457 -11.64 12.05 7.84
CA ALA A 457 -11.28 12.96 6.77
C ALA A 457 -9.85 13.49 6.98
N ASN A 458 -9.16 13.77 5.87
CA ASN A 458 -7.88 14.46 5.85
C ASN A 458 -8.12 15.88 5.40
N LEU A 459 -7.99 16.86 6.31
CA LEU A 459 -8.42 18.24 6.11
C LEU A 459 -7.26 19.23 6.21
N GLY A 460 -7.19 20.15 5.24
CA GLY A 460 -6.39 21.37 5.29
C GLY A 460 -7.28 22.61 5.31
N GLY A 461 -6.80 23.74 5.87
CA GLY A 461 -7.59 24.97 5.99
C GLY A 461 -8.35 25.12 7.31
N THR A 462 -9.17 26.17 7.41
CA THR A 462 -9.92 26.51 8.63
C THR A 462 -11.41 26.38 8.40
N PHE A 463 -12.09 25.70 9.31
CA PHE A 463 -13.53 25.44 9.23
C PHE A 463 -14.21 25.45 10.58
N THR A 464 -15.55 25.52 10.59
CA THR A 464 -16.36 25.44 11.80
C THR A 464 -17.15 24.15 11.86
N PHE A 465 -17.20 23.53 13.04
CA PHE A 465 -17.96 22.31 13.29
C PHE A 465 -18.41 22.27 14.76
N ALA A 466 -19.68 21.91 15.02
CA ALA A 466 -20.26 21.83 16.37
C ALA A 466 -20.00 23.09 17.23
N GLY A 467 -19.99 24.28 16.62
CA GLY A 467 -19.74 25.55 17.28
C GLY A 467 -18.25 25.87 17.58
N GLY A 468 -17.34 24.97 17.27
CA GLY A 468 -15.89 25.18 17.37
C GLY A 468 -15.26 25.56 16.04
N THR A 469 -14.09 26.21 16.07
CA THR A 469 -13.25 26.48 14.89
C THR A 469 -12.02 25.58 14.93
N TYR A 470 -11.75 24.92 13.82
CA TYR A 470 -10.66 23.95 13.66
C TYR A 470 -9.79 24.35 12.47
N THR A 471 -8.51 24.06 12.56
CA THR A 471 -7.55 24.30 11.47
C THR A 471 -6.72 23.06 11.24
N GLY A 472 -6.65 22.62 10.00
CA GLY A 472 -5.80 21.51 9.55
C GLY A 472 -4.71 21.99 8.60
N GLY A 473 -3.67 21.17 8.39
CA GLY A 473 -2.65 21.40 7.38
C GLY A 473 -1.71 22.59 7.64
N LEU A 474 -1.22 22.73 8.86
CA LEU A 474 -0.38 23.87 9.28
C LEU A 474 1.11 23.79 8.89
N GLY A 475 1.51 22.84 8.03
CA GLY A 475 2.89 22.73 7.58
C GLY A 475 3.30 23.80 6.57
N PRO A 476 4.58 24.22 6.53
CA PRO A 476 5.10 25.21 5.56
C PRO A 476 5.01 24.73 4.09
N TRP A 477 4.70 23.47 3.86
CA TRP A 477 4.57 22.86 2.53
C TRP A 477 3.14 22.50 2.13
N GLY A 478 2.14 22.95 2.90
CA GLY A 478 0.76 22.49 2.78
C GLY A 478 0.66 20.99 3.20
N GLY A 479 -0.27 20.64 4.00
CA GLY A 479 -0.51 19.26 4.41
C GLY A 479 -1.94 19.15 4.89
N THR A 480 -2.38 17.92 5.15
CA THR A 480 -3.68 17.66 5.76
C THR A 480 -3.49 17.13 7.17
N THR A 481 -4.47 17.40 8.02
CA THR A 481 -4.58 16.79 9.36
C THR A 481 -5.72 15.78 9.31
N GLY A 482 -5.51 14.59 9.86
CA GLY A 482 -6.56 13.61 10.05
C GLY A 482 -7.59 14.09 11.07
N PHE A 483 -8.87 13.94 10.76
CA PHE A 483 -9.99 14.25 11.66
C PHE A 483 -10.97 13.08 11.73
N LEU A 484 -11.47 12.83 12.93
CA LEU A 484 -12.66 12.01 13.19
C LEU A 484 -13.81 12.93 13.58
N GLY A 485 -14.98 12.67 13.02
CA GLY A 485 -16.18 13.47 13.37
C GLY A 485 -17.45 12.67 13.35
N ALA A 486 -18.48 13.21 13.96
CA ALA A 486 -19.81 12.61 14.00
C ALA A 486 -20.90 13.61 13.68
N LEU A 487 -21.88 13.14 12.90
CA LEU A 487 -23.14 13.81 12.64
C LEU A 487 -24.29 13.03 13.27
N SER A 488 -25.34 13.73 13.66
CA SER A 488 -26.61 13.12 14.08
C SER A 488 -27.30 12.43 12.90
N GLY A 489 -28.34 11.65 13.17
CA GLY A 489 -29.19 11.03 12.14
C GLY A 489 -29.83 12.03 11.17
N THR A 490 -29.92 13.30 11.55
CA THR A 490 -30.48 14.41 10.77
C THR A 490 -29.40 15.28 10.09
N GLY A 491 -28.11 14.91 10.22
CA GLY A 491 -27.00 15.63 9.61
C GLY A 491 -26.48 16.82 10.42
N ALA A 492 -26.93 17.02 11.67
CA ALA A 492 -26.38 18.06 12.54
C ALA A 492 -25.02 17.63 13.13
N ASP A 493 -24.12 18.60 13.28
CA ASP A 493 -22.81 18.40 13.90
C ASP A 493 -22.94 17.90 15.34
N VAL A 494 -22.19 16.87 15.72
CA VAL A 494 -22.15 16.31 17.08
C VAL A 494 -20.80 16.58 17.72
N TRP A 495 -19.73 16.09 17.13
CA TRP A 495 -18.36 16.32 17.57
C TRP A 495 -17.39 16.15 16.40
N ILE A 496 -16.23 16.80 16.50
CA ILE A 496 -15.07 16.55 15.64
C ILE A 496 -13.80 16.62 16.48
N ARG A 497 -12.82 15.78 16.17
CA ARG A 497 -11.52 15.73 16.85
C ARG A 497 -10.40 15.58 15.84
N PRO A 498 -9.31 16.36 15.96
CA PRO A 498 -8.10 16.08 15.21
C PRO A 498 -7.50 14.75 15.68
N VAL A 499 -7.03 13.95 14.75
CA VAL A 499 -6.20 12.78 15.00
C VAL A 499 -4.76 13.21 14.80
N GLY A 500 -4.04 13.33 15.90
CA GLY A 500 -2.64 13.69 15.88
C GLY A 500 -2.35 15.19 15.93
N SER A 501 -1.08 15.48 16.19
CA SER A 501 -0.49 16.80 16.11
C SER A 501 0.55 16.81 15.00
N ALA A 502 0.39 17.73 14.06
CA ALA A 502 1.38 18.17 13.08
C ALA A 502 1.79 17.20 11.93
N PHE A 503 2.16 17.79 10.83
CA PHE A 503 2.93 17.32 9.68
C PHE A 503 2.60 15.93 9.13
N THR A 504 1.50 15.78 8.37
CA THR A 504 1.22 14.62 7.52
C THR A 504 0.86 13.33 8.27
N LEU A 505 -0.25 13.34 8.98
CA LEU A 505 -0.95 12.11 9.34
C LEU A 505 -2.15 11.98 8.39
N GLU A 506 -2.17 10.91 7.61
CA GLU A 506 -3.26 10.57 6.70
C GLU A 506 -4.07 9.41 7.27
N LEU A 507 -5.39 9.54 7.23
CA LEU A 507 -6.33 8.46 7.55
C LEU A 507 -6.72 7.78 6.23
N ASP A 508 -6.76 6.45 6.21
CA ASP A 508 -7.05 5.66 5.01
C ASP A 508 -8.40 4.93 5.10
N GLU A 509 -8.69 4.33 6.27
CA GLU A 509 -9.91 3.56 6.48
C GLU A 509 -10.50 3.78 7.87
N LEU A 510 -11.82 3.71 7.95
CA LEU A 510 -12.62 3.82 9.18
C LEU A 510 -13.57 2.63 9.28
N ALA A 511 -13.58 1.97 10.42
CA ALA A 511 -14.58 0.96 10.76
C ALA A 511 -15.20 1.24 12.13
N VAL A 512 -16.46 0.83 12.31
CA VAL A 512 -17.19 0.96 13.56
C VAL A 512 -17.48 -0.42 14.12
N ARG A 513 -17.10 -0.65 15.37
CA ARG A 513 -17.35 -1.89 16.09
C ARG A 513 -18.76 -1.94 16.64
N ALA A 514 -19.21 -3.15 17.02
CA ALA A 514 -20.53 -3.36 17.61
C ALA A 514 -20.77 -2.54 18.90
N ASP A 515 -19.71 -2.24 19.66
CA ASP A 515 -19.76 -1.38 20.85
C ASP A 515 -19.78 0.13 20.53
N GLY A 516 -19.79 0.48 19.24
CA GLY A 516 -19.75 1.86 18.75
C GLY A 516 -18.36 2.48 18.72
N SER A 517 -17.32 1.79 19.22
CA SER A 517 -15.94 2.28 19.16
C SER A 517 -15.43 2.29 17.71
N LEU A 518 -14.48 3.20 17.44
CA LEU A 518 -13.96 3.45 16.11
C LEU A 518 -12.59 2.78 15.97
N LEU A 519 -12.35 2.19 14.82
CA LEU A 519 -11.04 1.73 14.38
C LEU A 519 -10.64 2.50 13.15
N VAL A 520 -9.41 2.98 13.15
CA VAL A 520 -8.85 3.79 12.08
C VAL A 520 -7.51 3.20 11.68
N VAL A 521 -7.30 3.10 10.39
CA VAL A 521 -6.00 2.84 9.79
C VAL A 521 -5.56 4.09 9.04
N GLY A 522 -4.28 4.36 9.08
CA GLY A 522 -3.69 5.50 8.40
C GLY A 522 -2.18 5.39 8.35
N SER A 523 -1.55 6.46 7.94
CA SER A 523 -0.09 6.57 7.92
C SER A 523 0.36 7.94 8.41
N GLY A 524 1.52 7.98 9.06
CA GLY A 524 2.14 9.22 9.52
C GLY A 524 3.60 9.29 9.10
N ASN A 525 4.08 10.51 8.83
CA ASN A 525 5.49 10.75 8.59
C ASN A 525 6.19 11.03 9.92
N GLU A 526 7.41 10.51 10.06
CA GLU A 526 8.28 10.76 11.22
C GLU A 526 7.63 10.48 12.58
N GLU A 527 7.75 11.42 13.52
CA GLU A 527 7.04 11.38 14.78
C GLU A 527 5.61 11.91 14.61
N PHE A 528 4.63 11.10 14.92
CA PHE A 528 3.24 11.52 14.95
C PHE A 528 2.55 11.01 16.21
N ASP A 529 1.45 11.63 16.58
CA ASP A 529 0.63 11.23 17.72
C ASP A 529 -0.78 10.90 17.23
N ALA A 530 -1.25 9.68 17.42
CA ALA A 530 -2.63 9.28 17.13
C ALA A 530 -3.59 9.56 18.31
N GLY A 531 -3.20 10.41 19.26
CA GLY A 531 -3.98 10.80 20.44
C GLY A 531 -3.55 10.14 21.75
N GLY A 532 -2.60 9.20 21.72
CA GLY A 532 -2.11 8.45 22.89
C GLY A 532 -0.67 8.72 23.26
N GLY A 533 -0.05 9.71 22.64
CA GLY A 533 1.38 10.02 22.73
C GLY A 533 2.11 9.63 21.46
N THR A 534 3.34 10.11 21.34
CA THR A 534 4.16 10.00 20.13
C THR A 534 4.38 8.56 19.69
N LEU A 535 4.10 8.31 18.44
CA LEU A 535 4.40 7.10 17.67
C LEU A 535 5.43 7.45 16.59
N GLY A 536 6.28 6.48 16.22
CA GLY A 536 7.36 6.75 15.27
C GLY A 536 8.64 7.26 15.95
N TYR A 537 9.57 7.81 15.18
CA TYR A 537 10.82 8.39 15.66
C TYR A 537 11.28 9.58 14.81
N ALA A 538 11.97 10.53 15.44
CA ALA A 538 12.54 11.68 14.75
C ALA A 538 13.69 11.27 13.83
N TRP A 539 13.63 11.71 12.58
CA TRP A 539 14.63 11.46 11.56
C TRP A 539 15.64 12.59 11.46
N GLY A 540 16.89 12.19 11.22
CA GLY A 540 17.97 13.15 10.95
C GLY A 540 18.05 13.65 9.51
N SER A 541 17.14 13.28 8.57
CA SER A 541 17.20 13.69 7.17
C SER A 541 15.88 14.27 6.67
N PRO A 542 15.84 15.53 6.25
CA PRO A 542 14.63 16.18 5.73
C PRO A 542 14.22 15.73 4.32
N PHE A 543 14.91 14.78 3.70
CA PHE A 543 14.72 14.41 2.30
C PHE A 543 14.11 13.03 2.02
N VAL A 544 13.84 12.23 3.06
CA VAL A 544 13.23 10.90 2.87
C VAL A 544 11.99 10.79 3.75
N SER A 545 10.82 11.06 3.19
CA SER A 545 9.54 10.86 3.88
C SER A 545 9.16 9.38 3.85
N THR A 546 9.40 8.66 4.92
CA THR A 546 8.82 7.32 5.12
C THR A 546 7.51 7.46 5.88
N GLN A 547 6.39 7.28 5.19
CA GLN A 547 5.10 7.15 5.84
C GLN A 547 5.03 5.79 6.55
N ARG A 548 4.66 5.80 7.83
CA ARG A 548 4.48 4.61 8.65
C ARG A 548 3.01 4.34 8.86
N PRO A 549 2.53 3.15 8.52
CA PRO A 549 1.15 2.79 8.78
C PRO A 549 0.92 2.63 10.29
N PHE A 550 -0.28 2.98 10.71
CA PHE A 550 -0.75 2.78 12.06
C PHE A 550 -2.19 2.26 12.08
N VAL A 551 -2.56 1.65 13.17
CA VAL A 551 -3.94 1.36 13.54
C VAL A 551 -4.22 1.95 14.91
N ALA A 552 -5.39 2.55 15.08
CA ALA A 552 -5.80 3.14 16.35
C ALA A 552 -7.27 2.85 16.64
N ARG A 553 -7.58 2.67 17.92
CA ARG A 553 -8.94 2.56 18.43
C ARG A 553 -9.32 3.81 19.21
N TYR A 554 -10.54 4.27 19.00
CA TYR A 554 -11.13 5.40 19.70
C TYR A 554 -12.46 4.98 20.32
N THR A 555 -12.88 5.66 21.37
CA THR A 555 -14.23 5.52 21.96
C THR A 555 -15.29 5.93 20.94
N PRO A 556 -16.60 5.67 21.20
CA PRO A 556 -17.68 6.16 20.35
C PRO A 556 -17.72 7.71 20.22
N GLU A 557 -17.10 8.43 21.14
CA GLU A 557 -16.98 9.89 21.17
C GLU A 557 -15.66 10.41 20.60
N GLY A 558 -14.84 9.51 20.00
CA GLY A 558 -13.59 9.85 19.35
C GLY A 558 -12.40 10.08 20.28
N GLU A 559 -12.44 9.59 21.53
CA GLU A 559 -11.30 9.65 22.45
C GLU A 559 -10.38 8.44 22.22
N HIS A 560 -9.07 8.69 22.24
CA HIS A 560 -8.08 7.65 22.03
C HIS A 560 -8.15 6.54 23.09
N VAL A 561 -8.08 5.29 22.66
CA VAL A 561 -8.02 4.12 23.54
C VAL A 561 -6.65 3.46 23.45
N TRP A 562 -6.24 3.10 22.23
CA TRP A 562 -4.91 2.59 21.93
C TRP A 562 -4.53 2.86 20.49
N SER A 563 -3.25 2.87 20.20
CA SER A 563 -2.68 2.95 18.86
C SER A 563 -1.41 2.13 18.73
N ARG A 564 -1.15 1.66 17.52
CA ARG A 564 0.02 0.86 17.19
C ARG A 564 0.53 1.22 15.80
N THR A 565 1.87 1.35 15.65
CA THR A 565 2.53 1.53 14.37
C THR A 565 3.22 0.24 13.94
N PHE A 566 3.52 0.19 12.65
CA PHE A 566 4.23 -0.92 12.03
C PHE A 566 5.36 -0.37 11.16
N ASP A 567 6.45 -1.10 11.05
CA ASP A 567 7.55 -0.78 10.13
C ASP A 567 7.31 -1.42 8.75
N TRP A 568 6.16 -1.12 8.15
CA TRP A 568 5.69 -1.68 6.90
C TRP A 568 5.61 -0.63 5.80
N ASP A 569 5.35 -1.09 4.56
CA ASP A 569 5.07 -0.19 3.45
C ASP A 569 3.65 0.40 3.55
N ARG A 570 3.41 1.48 2.86
CA ARG A 570 2.37 2.51 2.98
C ARG A 570 0.90 2.07 3.08
N ARG A 571 0.50 0.86 2.71
CA ARG A 571 -0.92 0.50 2.62
C ARG A 571 -1.28 -0.68 3.50
N LEU A 572 -2.23 -0.43 4.38
CA LEU A 572 -2.92 -1.46 5.15
C LEU A 572 -4.36 -1.56 4.63
N GLY A 573 -4.77 -2.73 4.13
CA GLY A 573 -6.18 -3.04 4.06
C GLY A 573 -6.66 -3.45 5.44
N MET A 574 -7.82 -2.94 5.88
CA MET A 574 -8.41 -3.27 7.18
C MET A 574 -9.77 -3.94 7.02
N SER A 575 -10.06 -4.89 7.87
CA SER A 575 -11.41 -5.41 8.03
C SER A 575 -11.70 -5.80 9.47
N LEU A 576 -12.91 -5.54 9.94
CA LEU A 576 -13.42 -6.05 11.21
C LEU A 576 -13.92 -7.48 11.05
N LEU A 577 -13.39 -8.39 11.85
CA LEU A 577 -13.90 -9.75 11.94
C LEU A 577 -15.14 -9.79 12.86
N PRO A 578 -16.03 -10.81 12.70
CA PRO A 578 -17.27 -10.90 13.48
C PRO A 578 -17.10 -10.91 15.00
N GLY A 579 -15.95 -11.36 15.51
CA GLY A 579 -15.59 -11.35 16.94
C GLY A 579 -15.08 -10.00 17.45
N GLY A 580 -14.99 -8.98 16.57
CA GLY A 580 -14.47 -7.66 16.91
C GLY A 580 -12.95 -7.54 16.82
N GLU A 581 -12.26 -8.59 16.37
CA GLU A 581 -10.84 -8.54 16.05
C GLU A 581 -10.61 -7.72 14.77
N VAL A 582 -9.44 -7.14 14.64
CA VAL A 582 -9.00 -6.38 13.48
C VAL A 582 -8.12 -7.26 12.61
N LEU A 583 -8.50 -7.43 11.37
CA LEU A 583 -7.63 -7.99 10.34
C LEU A 583 -6.95 -6.86 9.59
N LEU A 584 -5.64 -6.94 9.49
CA LEU A 584 -4.83 -6.08 8.62
C LEU A 584 -4.19 -6.94 7.53
N GLY A 585 -4.21 -6.46 6.30
CA GLY A 585 -3.53 -7.06 5.16
C GLY A 585 -2.55 -6.07 4.55
N THR A 586 -1.33 -6.52 4.27
CA THR A 586 -0.30 -5.71 3.62
C THR A 586 0.62 -6.56 2.76
N THR A 587 1.50 -5.90 2.04
CA THR A 587 2.53 -6.51 1.20
C THR A 587 3.88 -6.35 1.87
N LEU A 588 4.57 -7.45 2.10
CA LEU A 588 5.95 -7.47 2.58
C LEU A 588 6.89 -7.52 1.37
N ARG A 589 7.70 -6.47 1.15
CA ARG A 589 8.61 -6.37 0.00
C ARG A 589 9.98 -6.94 0.31
N ARG A 590 10.65 -7.47 -0.72
CA ARG A 590 11.96 -8.11 -0.66
C ARG A 590 13.07 -7.31 0.03
N GLU A 591 12.99 -6.00 -0.03
CA GLU A 591 14.02 -5.11 0.48
C GLU A 591 14.02 -4.99 2.01
N ARG A 592 13.02 -5.58 2.69
CA ARG A 592 12.82 -5.47 4.13
C ARG A 592 12.35 -6.77 4.76
N ASP A 593 13.08 -7.22 5.78
CA ASP A 593 12.51 -8.12 6.78
C ASP A 593 11.62 -7.30 7.73
N LEU A 594 10.54 -7.91 8.17
CA LEU A 594 9.64 -7.32 9.15
C LEU A 594 9.87 -7.97 10.51
N GLU A 595 10.15 -7.16 11.51
CA GLU A 595 10.12 -7.58 12.90
C GLU A 595 8.77 -7.24 13.53
N LEU A 596 8.08 -8.25 14.05
CA LEU A 596 6.80 -8.08 14.72
C LEU A 596 6.72 -9.00 15.95
N ASP A 597 6.58 -8.42 17.13
CA ASP A 597 6.47 -9.13 18.41
C ASP A 597 7.58 -10.17 18.65
N GLY A 598 8.80 -9.87 18.20
CA GLY A 598 9.99 -10.73 18.33
C GLY A 598 10.09 -11.85 17.30
N HIS A 599 9.30 -11.79 16.22
CA HIS A 599 9.40 -12.69 15.08
C HIS A 599 9.84 -11.92 13.86
N THR A 600 10.78 -12.50 13.09
CA THR A 600 11.25 -11.95 11.80
C THR A 600 10.48 -12.61 10.67
N PHE A 601 9.90 -11.79 9.79
CA PHE A 601 9.25 -12.22 8.56
C PHE A 601 10.10 -11.77 7.38
N THR A 602 10.67 -12.71 6.66
CA THR A 602 11.54 -12.46 5.48
C THR A 602 10.78 -12.82 4.22
N PRO A 603 10.67 -11.92 3.23
CA PRO A 603 10.05 -12.25 1.94
C PRO A 603 10.79 -13.35 1.21
N VAL A 604 10.05 -14.27 0.60
CA VAL A 604 10.61 -15.40 -0.15
C VAL A 604 10.92 -15.01 -1.60
N GLY A 605 10.10 -14.10 -2.17
CA GLY A 605 10.19 -13.62 -3.54
C GLY A 605 10.42 -12.12 -3.64
N ASP A 606 9.83 -11.50 -4.65
CA ASP A 606 9.86 -10.04 -4.83
C ASP A 606 8.98 -9.33 -3.79
N SER A 607 7.87 -9.95 -3.39
CA SER A 607 7.04 -9.53 -2.28
C SER A 607 6.16 -10.69 -1.80
N ASP A 608 5.71 -10.63 -0.54
CA ASP A 608 4.82 -11.62 0.07
C ASP A 608 3.57 -10.95 0.63
N LEU A 609 2.47 -11.72 0.71
CA LEU A 609 1.26 -11.30 1.42
C LEU A 609 1.48 -11.46 2.92
N LEU A 610 1.15 -10.44 3.69
CA LEU A 610 1.17 -10.50 5.14
C LEU A 610 -0.22 -10.17 5.69
N TYR A 611 -0.73 -11.05 6.52
CA TYR A 611 -1.97 -10.83 7.27
C TYR A 611 -1.68 -10.84 8.76
N LEU A 612 -2.24 -9.88 9.46
CA LEU A 612 -2.12 -9.71 10.89
C LEU A 612 -3.52 -9.62 11.50
N LYS A 613 -3.79 -10.44 12.52
CA LYS A 613 -4.98 -10.29 13.35
C LYS A 613 -4.60 -9.65 14.68
N LEU A 614 -5.26 -8.54 15.00
CA LEU A 614 -5.17 -7.91 16.31
C LEU A 614 -6.39 -8.28 17.15
N LEU A 615 -6.13 -8.54 18.43
CA LEU A 615 -7.18 -8.82 19.40
C LEU A 615 -7.95 -7.52 19.76
N PRO A 616 -9.21 -7.64 20.18
CA PRO A 616 -10.10 -6.51 20.47
C PRO A 616 -9.57 -5.52 21.47
#